data_1ff787fdf46b2c20c1b72d4566f73552
#
_entry.id   1ff787fdf46b2c20c1b72d4566f73552
#
_cell.length_a   1.000
_cell.length_b   1.000
_cell.length_c   1.000
_cell.angle_alpha   90.00
_cell.angle_beta   90.00
_cell.angle_gamma   90.00
#
_symmetry.space_group_name_H-M   'P 1'
#
loop_
_entity.id
_entity.type
_entity.pdbx_description
1 polymer ?
#
loop_
_entity_poly.entity_id
_entity_poly.type
_entity_poly.pdbx_seq_one_letter_code
_entity_poly.pdbx_strand_id
1 'polypeptide(L)'
;MTTPIRFGGLASGIDTDTIIKQLMQAERVPVDKLEQKKQTTEWKRDAYREINRSLMTLRNSAVDLIFSRNFYAKTSSSSDESRVSVVAGPSSGNAALEIQSVEKLATSASHIVELRDKNNNLVTRDTAVKDLNLDASTKTQTITGTSTEVTLSTKLNDSGKIFINNVEVDPSNYTYDSATGKVNFSTPLADGDELKFESGYKVEYINKSGGTPAELTVSAEAKFSDVLTQLGSKNTNFSTFFDNVSGKLALTQRNTGSDSTIAFTGAAATFFQASVTDDIKGEDAVFNVNGIELTRSTNTVTIDNMTITLKSEFKAVDNPAPVTLSASTDTQKIFDNIKGFVDKYNETIDLMNKKTREERFRSFAPLTQAQRDELSEDEIKKWEEKAMSGMLRGDTILRGTMDTLRSKWSGATSTTNDLDMSRLFQIGLSTGSDFTNGGKIELNEEKLKAAIEKDPEQVYKLFTDESTGLLPQIRDTAKNSRETITRIAGADGAGAPTYSMGREMTQMDTRIKRLNDLLIDKENAYYRRFAAMETAMNQANSQAASLQQFLGGGM
;
A
#
# COMPACT_ATOMS: atom_id res chain seq x y z
N MET A 1 -20.34 43.67 -7.41
CA MET A 1 -20.41 44.91 -8.16
C MET A 1 -21.85 45.33 -8.20
N THR A 2 -22.19 46.48 -7.62
CA THR A 2 -23.56 47.02 -7.65
C THR A 2 -23.87 47.46 -9.07
N THR A 3 -24.76 46.80 -9.74
CA THR A 3 -25.31 47.24 -11.03
C THR A 3 -25.97 48.60 -10.84
N PRO A 4 -25.56 49.64 -11.51
CA PRO A 4 -26.27 50.91 -11.44
C PRO A 4 -27.69 50.72 -11.99
N ILE A 5 -28.71 51.16 -11.23
CA ILE A 5 -30.11 51.18 -11.67
C ILE A 5 -30.15 52.13 -12.87
N ARG A 6 -30.36 51.58 -14.06
CA ARG A 6 -30.43 52.34 -15.32
C ARG A 6 -31.89 52.43 -15.72
N PHE A 7 -32.45 53.62 -15.67
CA PHE A 7 -33.82 53.89 -16.16
C PHE A 7 -33.73 54.18 -17.66
N GLY A 8 -34.04 53.19 -18.49
CA GLY A 8 -34.18 53.35 -19.95
C GLY A 8 -35.66 53.31 -20.36
N GLY A 9 -36.04 54.01 -21.39
CA GLY A 9 -37.39 53.95 -22.01
C GLY A 9 -38.40 54.97 -21.54
N LEU A 10 -38.05 55.89 -20.66
CA LEU A 10 -38.98 56.92 -20.13
C LEU A 10 -39.50 57.92 -21.17
N ALA A 11 -38.77 58.18 -22.24
CA ALA A 11 -39.15 59.14 -23.28
C ALA A 11 -39.63 58.50 -24.57
N SER A 12 -39.18 57.30 -24.89
CA SER A 12 -39.47 56.59 -26.12
C SER A 12 -40.55 55.53 -25.97
N GLY A 13 -40.87 55.09 -24.74
CA GLY A 13 -41.74 53.91 -24.50
C GLY A 13 -41.11 52.59 -24.94
N ILE A 14 -39.82 52.58 -25.34
CA ILE A 14 -39.12 51.40 -25.85
C ILE A 14 -38.41 50.71 -24.68
N ASP A 15 -38.66 49.43 -24.49
CA ASP A 15 -37.92 48.61 -23.53
C ASP A 15 -36.49 48.34 -24.03
N THR A 16 -35.63 49.31 -23.71
CA THR A 16 -34.20 49.30 -24.14
C THR A 16 -33.42 48.14 -23.52
N ASP A 17 -33.77 47.71 -22.31
CA ASP A 17 -33.12 46.59 -21.63
C ASP A 17 -33.39 45.27 -22.31
N THR A 18 -34.65 45.03 -22.73
CA THR A 18 -35.01 43.80 -23.49
C THR A 18 -34.32 43.78 -24.86
N ILE A 19 -34.24 44.93 -25.55
CA ILE A 19 -33.55 45.03 -26.87
C ILE A 19 -32.05 44.76 -26.71
N ILE A 20 -31.39 45.40 -25.73
CA ILE A 20 -29.98 45.18 -25.48
C ILE A 20 -29.73 43.72 -25.12
N LYS A 21 -30.58 43.10 -24.30
CA LYS A 21 -30.50 41.67 -23.96
C LYS A 21 -30.57 40.77 -25.20
N GLN A 22 -31.45 41.03 -26.12
CA GLN A 22 -31.59 40.27 -27.38
C GLN A 22 -30.34 40.47 -28.29
N LEU A 23 -29.86 41.72 -28.40
CA LEU A 23 -28.64 42.00 -29.13
C LEU A 23 -27.41 41.30 -28.52
N MET A 24 -27.29 41.31 -27.20
CA MET A 24 -26.21 40.64 -26.49
C MET A 24 -26.28 39.11 -26.61
N GLN A 25 -27.49 38.53 -26.69
CA GLN A 25 -27.63 37.08 -26.99
C GLN A 25 -27.04 36.74 -28.36
N ALA A 26 -27.28 37.54 -29.39
CA ALA A 26 -26.68 37.32 -30.71
C ALA A 26 -25.15 37.50 -30.70
N GLU A 27 -24.63 38.49 -29.97
CA GLU A 27 -23.22 38.74 -29.83
C GLU A 27 -22.50 37.65 -29.01
N ARG A 28 -23.18 36.94 -28.13
CA ARG A 28 -22.67 35.83 -27.31
C ARG A 28 -22.46 34.53 -28.08
N VAL A 29 -23.13 34.31 -29.22
CA VAL A 29 -23.03 33.06 -30.01
C VAL A 29 -21.61 32.57 -30.25
N PRO A 30 -20.58 33.42 -30.54
CA PRO A 30 -19.21 32.96 -30.71
C PRO A 30 -18.59 32.40 -29.41
N VAL A 31 -18.94 32.96 -28.24
CA VAL A 31 -18.51 32.48 -26.92
C VAL A 31 -19.12 31.13 -26.66
N ASP A 32 -20.46 31.02 -26.82
CA ASP A 32 -21.19 29.78 -26.58
C ASP A 32 -20.68 28.63 -27.45
N LYS A 33 -20.39 28.86 -28.72
CA LYS A 33 -19.77 27.86 -29.62
C LYS A 33 -18.39 27.41 -29.12
N LEU A 34 -17.60 28.30 -28.55
CA LEU A 34 -16.27 27.99 -28.05
C LEU A 34 -16.34 27.23 -26.73
N GLU A 35 -17.27 27.60 -25.84
CA GLU A 35 -17.58 26.87 -24.61
C GLU A 35 -18.08 25.44 -24.91
N GLN A 36 -18.99 25.29 -25.88
CA GLN A 36 -19.46 23.98 -26.36
C GLN A 36 -18.31 23.13 -26.93
N LYS A 37 -17.41 23.75 -27.71
CA LYS A 37 -16.23 23.04 -28.23
C LYS A 37 -15.31 22.60 -27.10
N LYS A 38 -15.06 23.47 -26.11
CA LYS A 38 -14.25 23.15 -24.93
C LYS A 38 -14.85 21.97 -24.18
N GLN A 39 -16.15 22.02 -23.88
CA GLN A 39 -16.88 20.95 -23.19
C GLN A 39 -16.80 19.61 -23.95
N THR A 40 -16.93 19.65 -25.28
CA THR A 40 -16.76 18.46 -26.14
C THR A 40 -15.34 17.89 -26.02
N THR A 41 -14.33 18.77 -25.96
CA THR A 41 -12.93 18.36 -25.78
C THR A 41 -12.69 17.76 -24.39
N GLU A 42 -13.31 18.31 -23.35
CA GLU A 42 -13.27 17.76 -21.99
C GLU A 42 -13.89 16.35 -21.93
N TRP A 43 -15.07 16.15 -22.47
CA TRP A 43 -15.72 14.82 -22.51
C TRP A 43 -14.92 13.81 -23.32
N LYS A 44 -14.31 14.24 -24.43
CA LYS A 44 -13.41 13.37 -25.21
C LYS A 44 -12.17 12.99 -24.41
N ARG A 45 -11.55 13.95 -23.70
CA ARG A 45 -10.43 13.72 -22.78
C ARG A 45 -10.79 12.68 -21.73
N ASP A 46 -11.97 12.82 -21.12
CA ASP A 46 -12.40 11.96 -20.02
C ASP A 46 -12.70 10.54 -20.52
N ALA A 47 -13.26 10.41 -21.73
CA ALA A 47 -13.41 9.12 -22.38
C ALA A 47 -12.05 8.42 -22.66
N TYR A 48 -11.04 9.16 -23.09
CA TYR A 48 -9.69 8.60 -23.23
C TYR A 48 -9.07 8.20 -21.88
N ARG A 49 -9.29 8.98 -20.82
CA ARG A 49 -8.79 8.66 -19.47
C ARG A 49 -9.45 7.38 -18.93
N GLU A 50 -10.73 7.17 -19.21
CA GLU A 50 -11.43 5.92 -18.86
C GLU A 50 -10.74 4.71 -19.52
N ILE A 51 -10.43 4.79 -20.82
CA ILE A 51 -9.65 3.75 -21.52
C ILE A 51 -8.25 3.59 -20.92
N ASN A 52 -7.59 4.70 -20.59
CA ASN A 52 -6.24 4.67 -19.99
C ASN A 52 -6.21 3.93 -18.64
N ARG A 53 -7.26 4.10 -17.82
CA ARG A 53 -7.42 3.34 -16.56
C ARG A 53 -7.64 1.85 -16.83
N SER A 54 -8.48 1.50 -17.80
CA SER A 54 -8.71 0.10 -18.16
C SER A 54 -7.44 -0.59 -18.67
N LEU A 55 -6.67 0.07 -19.54
CA LEU A 55 -5.37 -0.42 -19.99
C LEU A 55 -4.35 -0.52 -18.85
N MET A 56 -4.42 0.35 -17.86
CA MET A 56 -3.57 0.23 -16.66
C MET A 56 -3.93 -1.03 -15.86
N THR A 57 -5.21 -1.28 -15.68
CA THR A 57 -5.70 -2.48 -14.98
C THR A 57 -5.25 -3.74 -15.72
N LEU A 58 -5.39 -3.78 -17.05
CA LEU A 58 -4.93 -4.89 -17.88
C LEU A 58 -3.41 -5.10 -17.76
N ARG A 59 -2.62 -4.01 -17.87
CA ARG A 59 -1.17 -4.07 -17.69
C ARG A 59 -0.78 -4.64 -16.32
N ASN A 60 -1.41 -4.15 -15.26
CA ASN A 60 -1.10 -4.60 -13.91
C ASN A 60 -1.48 -6.08 -13.72
N SER A 61 -2.64 -6.50 -14.24
CA SER A 61 -3.05 -7.90 -14.23
C SER A 61 -2.06 -8.81 -14.98
N ALA A 62 -1.50 -8.34 -16.12
CA ALA A 62 -0.45 -9.06 -16.82
C ALA A 62 0.85 -9.17 -15.99
N VAL A 63 1.26 -8.07 -15.33
CA VAL A 63 2.45 -8.06 -14.45
C VAL A 63 2.26 -8.99 -13.25
N ASP A 64 1.09 -8.97 -12.63
CA ASP A 64 0.80 -9.81 -11.47
C ASP A 64 0.78 -11.29 -11.84
N LEU A 65 0.23 -11.64 -13.00
CA LEU A 65 0.15 -13.02 -13.45
C LEU A 65 1.52 -13.60 -13.88
N ILE A 66 2.50 -12.80 -14.28
CA ILE A 66 3.85 -13.25 -14.67
C ILE A 66 4.55 -14.06 -13.58
N PHE A 67 4.25 -13.81 -12.29
CA PHE A 67 4.94 -14.50 -11.20
C PHE A 67 4.66 -16.00 -11.21
N SER A 68 5.73 -16.80 -11.10
CA SER A 68 5.68 -18.26 -11.12
C SER A 68 4.69 -18.87 -10.12
N ARG A 69 4.51 -18.25 -8.95
CA ARG A 69 3.52 -18.69 -7.93
C ARG A 69 2.09 -18.82 -8.46
N ASN A 70 1.76 -18.11 -9.54
CA ASN A 70 0.42 -18.15 -10.14
C ASN A 70 0.21 -19.36 -11.06
N PHE A 71 1.30 -19.99 -11.51
CA PHE A 71 1.29 -21.17 -12.39
C PHE A 71 1.77 -22.45 -11.71
N TYR A 72 2.46 -22.32 -10.57
CA TYR A 72 2.94 -23.45 -9.76
C TYR A 72 2.20 -23.55 -8.43
N ALA A 73 0.93 -23.13 -8.41
CA ALA A 73 0.09 -23.32 -7.24
C ALA A 73 -0.04 -24.80 -6.93
N LYS A 74 0.16 -25.17 -5.66
CA LYS A 74 0.02 -26.53 -5.16
C LYS A 74 -1.10 -26.57 -4.14
N THR A 75 -1.85 -27.65 -4.17
CA THR A 75 -2.71 -28.07 -3.07
C THR A 75 -1.99 -29.15 -2.29
N SER A 76 -2.20 -29.19 -0.98
CA SER A 76 -1.63 -30.18 -0.10
C SER A 76 -2.71 -30.78 0.75
N SER A 77 -2.57 -32.06 1.09
CA SER A 77 -3.48 -32.72 2.00
C SER A 77 -2.72 -33.61 2.99
N SER A 78 -3.27 -33.73 4.19
CA SER A 78 -2.84 -34.65 5.24
C SER A 78 -3.98 -35.62 5.51
N SER A 79 -3.66 -36.89 5.67
CA SER A 79 -4.66 -37.90 6.07
C SER A 79 -5.16 -37.70 7.51
N ASP A 80 -4.39 -36.96 8.34
CA ASP A 80 -4.77 -36.58 9.71
C ASP A 80 -4.18 -35.22 10.07
N GLU A 81 -4.93 -34.14 9.79
CA GLU A 81 -4.51 -32.76 10.08
C GLU A 81 -4.46 -32.45 11.59
N SER A 82 -5.04 -33.27 12.45
CA SER A 82 -4.93 -33.09 13.89
C SER A 82 -3.54 -33.45 14.42
N ARG A 83 -2.88 -34.41 13.76
CA ARG A 83 -1.53 -34.86 14.09
C ARG A 83 -0.46 -34.10 13.33
N VAL A 84 -0.61 -33.97 12.00
CA VAL A 84 0.38 -33.33 11.13
C VAL A 84 -0.34 -32.55 10.05
N SER A 85 0.00 -31.28 9.89
CA SER A 85 -0.47 -30.50 8.74
C SER A 85 0.67 -30.23 7.77
N VAL A 86 0.30 -29.99 6.50
CA VAL A 86 1.28 -29.74 5.44
C VAL A 86 0.84 -28.57 4.57
N VAL A 87 1.80 -27.74 4.14
CA VAL A 87 1.62 -26.70 3.13
C VAL A 87 2.67 -26.93 2.04
N ALA A 88 2.22 -27.19 0.82
CA ALA A 88 3.09 -27.42 -0.30
C ALA A 88 3.64 -26.09 -0.85
N GLY A 89 4.94 -26.03 -1.06
CA GLY A 89 5.59 -24.92 -1.78
C GLY A 89 5.43 -25.07 -3.31
N PRO A 90 5.67 -23.99 -4.10
CA PRO A 90 5.54 -24.04 -5.56
C PRO A 90 6.42 -25.10 -6.25
N SER A 91 7.56 -25.41 -5.64
CA SER A 91 8.53 -26.38 -6.15
C SER A 91 8.43 -27.76 -5.49
N SER A 92 7.39 -28.02 -4.67
CA SER A 92 7.20 -29.35 -4.09
C SER A 92 6.91 -30.39 -5.19
N GLY A 93 7.53 -31.55 -5.06
CA GLY A 93 7.22 -32.70 -5.91
C GLY A 93 5.77 -33.15 -5.74
N ASN A 94 5.31 -34.04 -6.61
CA ASN A 94 4.01 -34.70 -6.45
C ASN A 94 4.14 -36.00 -5.63
N ALA A 95 5.23 -36.15 -4.88
CA ALA A 95 5.47 -37.34 -4.05
C ALA A 95 4.66 -37.26 -2.77
N ALA A 96 4.16 -38.42 -2.33
CA ALA A 96 3.59 -38.57 -1.00
C ALA A 96 4.71 -38.83 0.02
N LEU A 97 4.63 -38.15 1.18
CA LEU A 97 5.46 -38.44 2.34
C LEU A 97 4.62 -39.12 3.42
N GLU A 98 5.19 -40.11 4.10
CA GLU A 98 4.56 -40.77 5.21
C GLU A 98 5.26 -40.42 6.51
N ILE A 99 4.54 -39.81 7.44
CA ILE A 99 5.00 -39.60 8.81
C ILE A 99 4.55 -40.83 9.61
N GLN A 100 5.49 -41.68 9.94
CA GLN A 100 5.22 -42.96 10.59
C GLN A 100 5.04 -42.83 12.11
N SER A 101 5.80 -41.90 12.73
CA SER A 101 5.66 -41.54 14.13
C SER A 101 6.18 -40.15 14.42
N VAL A 102 5.70 -39.56 15.50
CA VAL A 102 6.25 -38.38 16.15
C VAL A 102 6.51 -38.77 17.60
N GLU A 103 7.77 -39.10 17.90
CA GLU A 103 8.16 -39.60 19.23
C GLU A 103 8.16 -38.47 20.26
N LYS A 104 8.59 -37.27 19.83
CA LYS A 104 8.60 -36.04 20.64
C LYS A 104 8.32 -34.84 19.78
N LEU A 105 7.65 -33.86 20.37
CA LEU A 105 7.54 -32.50 19.81
C LEU A 105 8.69 -31.63 20.35
N ALA A 106 9.14 -30.70 19.54
CA ALA A 106 10.06 -29.67 20.01
C ALA A 106 9.39 -28.77 21.04
N THR A 107 10.04 -28.60 22.18
CA THR A 107 9.58 -27.73 23.26
C THR A 107 10.54 -26.57 23.48
N SER A 108 10.03 -25.48 24.04
CA SER A 108 10.86 -24.36 24.50
C SER A 108 11.35 -24.58 25.91
N ALA A 109 12.52 -24.05 26.24
CA ALA A 109 12.91 -23.90 27.63
C ALA A 109 11.89 -23.05 28.38
N SER A 110 11.46 -23.53 29.55
CA SER A 110 10.52 -22.81 30.41
C SER A 110 10.95 -22.92 31.87
N HIS A 111 10.85 -21.82 32.60
CA HIS A 111 11.24 -21.72 34.01
C HIS A 111 10.22 -20.88 34.77
N ILE A 112 9.79 -21.39 35.93
CA ILE A 112 8.87 -20.68 36.82
C ILE A 112 9.54 -20.50 38.16
N VAL A 113 9.62 -19.27 38.63
CA VAL A 113 10.30 -18.91 39.88
C VAL A 113 9.47 -17.92 40.69
N GLU A 114 9.49 -18.05 42.02
CA GLU A 114 9.00 -17.04 42.94
C GLU A 114 10.14 -16.10 43.31
N LEU A 115 9.95 -14.81 43.00
CA LEU A 115 11.00 -13.80 43.20
C LEU A 115 10.86 -13.11 44.55
N ARG A 116 11.99 -12.97 45.21
CA ARG A 116 12.09 -12.25 46.49
C ARG A 116 13.20 -11.19 46.42
N ASP A 117 12.95 -10.07 47.11
CA ASP A 117 13.90 -8.98 47.28
C ASP A 117 15.01 -9.32 48.30
N LYS A 118 15.96 -8.39 48.51
CA LYS A 118 17.06 -8.53 49.49
C LYS A 118 16.55 -8.71 50.92
N ASN A 119 15.31 -8.28 51.23
CA ASN A 119 14.66 -8.38 52.55
C ASN A 119 13.71 -9.58 52.66
N ASN A 120 13.76 -10.50 51.67
CA ASN A 120 12.91 -11.68 51.58
C ASN A 120 11.39 -11.39 51.38
N ASN A 121 11.02 -10.18 50.97
CA ASN A 121 9.66 -9.85 50.59
C ASN A 121 9.37 -10.33 49.14
N LEU A 122 8.08 -10.61 48.83
CA LEU A 122 7.68 -10.91 47.47
C LEU A 122 7.94 -9.69 46.56
N VAL A 123 8.55 -9.94 45.40
CA VAL A 123 8.76 -8.91 44.40
C VAL A 123 7.43 -8.55 43.75
N THR A 124 7.24 -7.27 43.48
CA THR A 124 6.12 -6.70 42.72
C THR A 124 6.68 -5.96 41.51
N ARG A 125 5.80 -5.57 40.59
CA ARG A 125 6.20 -4.72 39.44
C ARG A 125 6.79 -3.38 39.87
N ASP A 126 6.37 -2.86 41.03
CA ASP A 126 6.81 -1.60 41.55
C ASP A 126 8.04 -1.70 42.47
N THR A 127 8.53 -2.91 42.77
CA THR A 127 9.75 -3.12 43.56
C THR A 127 10.91 -2.40 42.88
N ALA A 128 11.63 -1.58 43.62
CA ALA A 128 12.79 -0.87 43.07
C ALA A 128 13.93 -1.84 42.77
N VAL A 129 14.59 -1.66 41.62
CA VAL A 129 15.67 -2.56 41.18
C VAL A 129 16.83 -2.61 42.18
N LYS A 130 17.08 -1.53 42.89
CA LYS A 130 18.07 -1.46 43.99
C LYS A 130 17.83 -2.48 45.14
N ASP A 131 16.56 -2.86 45.36
CA ASP A 131 16.18 -3.82 46.37
C ASP A 131 16.28 -5.27 45.90
N LEU A 132 16.52 -5.48 44.60
CA LEU A 132 16.74 -6.78 43.99
C LEU A 132 18.22 -7.21 44.10
N ASN A 133 18.44 -8.52 44.19
CA ASN A 133 19.79 -9.04 44.21
C ASN A 133 20.35 -9.14 42.76
N LEU A 134 20.81 -8.01 42.24
CA LEU A 134 21.40 -7.89 40.90
C LEU A 134 22.80 -7.25 40.94
N ASP A 135 23.63 -7.56 39.97
CA ASP A 135 24.97 -6.97 39.86
C ASP A 135 24.89 -5.51 39.41
N ALA A 136 25.83 -4.69 39.89
CA ALA A 136 25.96 -3.32 39.44
C ALA A 136 26.39 -3.23 37.98
N SER A 137 25.82 -2.29 37.26
CA SER A 137 26.25 -1.91 35.91
C SER A 137 27.17 -0.69 36.00
N THR A 138 28.25 -0.70 35.23
CA THR A 138 29.24 0.37 35.22
C THR A 138 29.18 1.19 33.94
N LYS A 139 29.47 2.49 34.07
CA LYS A 139 29.73 3.42 32.96
C LYS A 139 31.15 3.95 33.03
N THR A 140 31.71 4.23 31.88
CA THR A 140 33.06 4.83 31.76
C THR A 140 32.95 6.19 31.08
N GLN A 141 33.67 7.16 31.57
CA GLN A 141 33.79 8.51 31.04
C GLN A 141 35.23 8.97 31.09
N THR A 142 35.78 9.43 29.98
CA THR A 142 37.14 9.99 29.94
C THR A 142 37.12 11.44 30.38
N ILE A 143 38.02 11.83 31.27
CA ILE A 143 38.17 13.19 31.78
C ILE A 143 38.88 14.04 30.74
N THR A 144 38.35 15.23 30.47
CA THR A 144 38.97 16.19 29.55
C THR A 144 39.38 17.43 30.34
N GLY A 145 40.70 17.68 30.37
CA GLY A 145 41.27 18.72 31.20
C GLY A 145 41.39 18.32 32.67
N THR A 146 42.09 19.12 33.47
CA THR A 146 42.22 18.89 34.92
C THR A 146 41.03 19.46 35.66
N SER A 147 40.31 18.63 36.44
CA SER A 147 39.10 19.08 37.17
C SER A 147 38.91 18.38 38.49
N THR A 148 38.41 19.10 39.47
CA THR A 148 37.94 18.54 40.74
C THR A 148 36.42 18.25 40.70
N GLU A 149 35.67 18.84 39.76
CA GLU A 149 34.23 18.62 39.57
C GLU A 149 33.96 17.93 38.27
N VAL A 150 33.22 16.83 38.30
CA VAL A 150 32.81 16.08 37.12
C VAL A 150 31.29 15.83 37.17
N THR A 151 30.60 16.14 36.09
CA THR A 151 29.20 15.74 35.94
C THR A 151 29.13 14.38 35.30
N LEU A 152 28.58 13.39 36.00
CA LEU A 152 28.44 12.04 35.45
C LEU A 152 27.40 11.99 34.35
N SER A 153 27.65 11.18 33.33
CA SER A 153 26.75 10.95 32.20
C SER A 153 25.40 10.29 32.62
N THR A 154 25.42 9.59 33.76
CA THR A 154 24.24 8.99 34.42
C THR A 154 24.42 9.05 35.92
N LYS A 155 23.32 8.95 36.71
CA LYS A 155 23.41 8.93 38.16
C LYS A 155 24.09 7.67 38.70
N LEU A 156 24.73 7.78 39.86
CA LEU A 156 25.24 6.62 40.58
C LEU A 156 24.08 5.72 41.08
N ASN A 157 24.36 4.43 41.21
CA ASN A 157 23.49 3.52 41.93
C ASN A 157 23.66 3.66 43.47
N ASP A 158 22.95 2.85 44.26
CA ASP A 158 23.01 2.91 45.71
C ASP A 158 24.38 2.51 46.31
N SER A 159 25.20 1.74 45.59
CA SER A 159 26.54 1.40 46.04
C SER A 159 27.50 2.59 45.97
N GLY A 160 27.22 3.55 45.06
CA GLY A 160 27.95 4.79 44.90
C GLY A 160 29.43 4.63 44.52
N LYS A 161 29.84 3.47 44.03
CA LYS A 161 31.25 3.19 43.74
C LYS A 161 31.75 3.91 42.49
N ILE A 162 32.91 4.54 42.67
CA ILE A 162 33.66 5.24 41.63
C ILE A 162 35.07 4.69 41.56
N PHE A 163 35.56 4.53 40.33
CA PHE A 163 36.93 4.06 40.06
C PHE A 163 37.62 5.07 39.14
N ILE A 164 38.88 5.36 39.42
CA ILE A 164 39.77 6.14 38.54
C ILE A 164 40.87 5.21 38.03
N ASN A 165 41.01 5.08 36.72
CA ASN A 165 41.95 4.17 36.08
C ASN A 165 41.87 2.74 36.66
N ASN A 166 40.63 2.24 36.86
CA ASN A 166 40.28 0.95 37.47
C ASN A 166 40.65 0.79 38.95
N VAL A 167 41.02 1.85 39.68
CA VAL A 167 41.22 1.83 41.12
C VAL A 167 40.01 2.43 41.83
N GLU A 168 39.40 1.70 42.77
CA GLU A 168 38.25 2.19 43.56
C GLU A 168 38.67 3.41 44.40
N VAL A 169 37.88 4.47 44.33
CA VAL A 169 38.08 5.71 45.08
C VAL A 169 37.40 5.56 46.42
N ASP A 170 38.16 5.80 47.52
CA ASP A 170 37.54 5.82 48.85
C ASP A 170 36.43 6.87 48.91
N PRO A 171 35.21 6.54 49.42
CA PRO A 171 34.10 7.45 49.51
C PRO A 171 34.38 8.75 50.27
N SER A 172 35.40 8.76 51.15
CA SER A 172 35.83 9.99 51.86
C SER A 172 36.55 11.00 50.95
N ASN A 173 36.98 10.57 49.76
CA ASN A 173 37.72 11.39 48.78
C ASN A 173 36.83 12.07 47.73
N TYR A 174 35.52 11.90 47.81
CA TYR A 174 34.57 12.59 46.91
C TYR A 174 33.24 12.85 47.61
N THR A 175 32.50 13.81 47.06
CA THR A 175 31.10 14.03 47.40
C THR A 175 30.25 13.94 46.14
N TYR A 176 29.10 13.31 46.23
CA TYR A 176 28.18 13.15 45.11
C TYR A 176 26.85 13.86 45.37
N ASP A 177 26.44 14.74 44.46
CA ASP A 177 25.13 15.35 44.46
C ASP A 177 24.20 14.59 43.53
N SER A 178 23.29 13.82 44.10
CA SER A 178 22.32 13.00 43.35
C SER A 178 21.29 13.83 42.56
N ALA A 179 21.06 15.11 42.90
CA ALA A 179 20.14 15.97 42.19
C ALA A 179 20.74 16.44 40.86
N THR A 180 22.00 16.79 40.85
CA THR A 180 22.70 17.35 39.69
C THR A 180 23.58 16.32 38.97
N GLY A 181 23.86 15.16 39.57
CA GLY A 181 24.78 14.16 39.01
C GLY A 181 26.26 14.56 39.11
N LYS A 182 26.59 15.57 39.93
CA LYS A 182 27.97 16.06 40.09
C LYS A 182 28.73 15.32 41.18
N VAL A 183 29.97 15.01 40.87
CA VAL A 183 30.93 14.47 41.83
C VAL A 183 32.03 15.50 42.00
N ASN A 184 32.31 15.85 43.26
CA ASN A 184 33.44 16.71 43.62
C ASN A 184 34.53 15.83 44.31
N PHE A 185 35.69 15.78 43.71
CA PHE A 185 36.83 15.01 44.19
C PHE A 185 37.75 15.89 45.08
N SER A 186 38.29 15.32 46.15
CA SER A 186 39.24 15.98 47.01
C SER A 186 40.58 16.27 46.32
N THR A 187 40.92 15.51 45.29
CA THR A 187 42.10 15.67 44.47
C THR A 187 41.71 15.85 42.99
N PRO A 188 42.28 16.82 42.27
CA PRO A 188 41.97 16.98 40.84
C PRO A 188 42.27 15.74 40.03
N LEU A 189 41.35 15.37 39.14
CA LEU A 189 41.57 14.35 38.10
C LEU A 189 42.41 14.94 36.98
N ALA A 190 43.30 14.12 36.40
CA ALA A 190 44.14 14.53 35.28
C ALA A 190 43.40 14.41 33.93
N ASP A 191 43.88 15.15 32.94
CA ASP A 191 43.47 14.98 31.56
C ASP A 191 43.80 13.57 31.06
N GLY A 192 42.78 12.90 30.50
CA GLY A 192 42.91 11.52 30.04
C GLY A 192 42.57 10.44 31.07
N ASP A 193 42.33 10.81 32.36
CA ASP A 193 41.89 9.82 33.36
C ASP A 193 40.59 9.15 32.94
N GLU A 194 40.52 7.83 33.13
CA GLU A 194 39.31 7.04 32.92
C GLU A 194 38.52 6.94 34.22
N LEU A 195 37.38 7.65 34.23
CA LEU A 195 36.42 7.62 35.34
C LEU A 195 35.39 6.53 35.08
N LYS A 196 35.41 5.45 35.87
CA LYS A 196 34.42 4.38 35.83
C LYS A 196 33.55 4.45 37.08
N PHE A 197 32.25 4.29 36.94
CA PHE A 197 31.31 4.41 38.05
C PHE A 197 30.10 3.49 37.89
N GLU A 198 29.54 3.03 39.01
CA GLU A 198 28.37 2.19 39.07
C GLU A 198 27.13 3.04 38.90
N SER A 199 26.39 2.87 37.81
CA SER A 199 25.28 3.75 37.39
C SER A 199 23.93 3.07 37.27
N GLY A 200 23.82 1.82 37.62
CA GLY A 200 22.59 1.03 37.52
C GLY A 200 22.86 -0.42 37.82
N TYR A 201 21.99 -1.28 37.32
CA TYR A 201 22.06 -2.71 37.56
C TYR A 201 22.06 -3.45 36.24
N LYS A 202 22.63 -4.65 36.21
CA LYS A 202 22.69 -5.51 35.03
C LYS A 202 22.09 -6.88 35.30
N VAL A 203 21.54 -7.46 34.24
CA VAL A 203 21.13 -8.85 34.19
C VAL A 203 21.86 -9.51 33.04
N GLU A 204 22.75 -10.43 33.36
CA GLU A 204 23.47 -11.24 32.37
C GLU A 204 22.71 -12.54 32.16
N TYR A 205 22.42 -12.85 30.90
CA TYR A 205 21.60 -14.01 30.54
C TYR A 205 22.20 -14.77 29.34
N ILE A 206 21.87 -16.05 29.26
CA ILE A 206 22.20 -16.93 28.15
C ILE A 206 20.88 -17.49 27.60
N ASN A 207 20.65 -17.28 26.32
CA ASN A 207 19.41 -17.70 25.64
C ASN A 207 19.63 -18.74 24.54
N LYS A 208 20.86 -19.24 24.42
CA LYS A 208 21.25 -20.31 23.51
C LYS A 208 22.25 -21.23 24.20
N SER A 209 22.09 -22.52 24.12
CA SER A 209 23.01 -23.51 24.71
C SER A 209 24.43 -23.30 24.19
N GLY A 210 25.41 -23.20 25.12
CA GLY A 210 26.81 -22.89 24.80
C GLY A 210 27.07 -21.46 24.30
N GLY A 211 26.08 -20.58 24.36
CA GLY A 211 26.21 -19.18 23.96
C GLY A 211 27.00 -18.34 24.99
N THR A 212 27.53 -17.21 24.53
CA THR A 212 28.15 -16.22 25.44
C THR A 212 27.04 -15.43 26.16
N PRO A 213 27.25 -15.05 27.45
CA PRO A 213 26.32 -14.21 28.16
C PRO A 213 26.08 -12.89 27.42
N ALA A 214 24.81 -12.51 27.29
CA ALA A 214 24.38 -11.18 26.87
C ALA A 214 23.94 -10.39 28.11
N GLU A 215 24.04 -9.07 28.05
CA GLU A 215 23.74 -8.18 29.18
C GLU A 215 22.57 -7.26 28.81
N LEU A 216 21.65 -7.07 29.76
CA LEU A 216 20.74 -5.94 29.76
C LEU A 216 21.01 -5.06 31.00
N THR A 217 20.89 -3.76 30.85
CA THR A 217 21.14 -2.79 31.90
C THR A 217 19.90 -1.96 32.19
N VAL A 218 19.66 -1.69 33.47
CA VAL A 218 18.58 -0.82 33.94
C VAL A 218 19.15 0.28 34.83
N SER A 219 18.50 1.44 34.88
CA SER A 219 18.95 2.55 35.70
C SER A 219 18.81 2.25 37.20
N ALA A 220 19.52 2.99 38.03
CA ALA A 220 19.42 2.88 39.49
C ALA A 220 18.00 3.16 40.04
N GLU A 221 17.25 4.01 39.35
CA GLU A 221 15.88 4.41 39.73
C GLU A 221 14.80 3.50 39.10
N ALA A 222 15.20 2.49 38.32
CA ALA A 222 14.26 1.60 37.63
C ALA A 222 13.46 0.72 38.59
N LYS A 223 12.30 0.28 38.15
CA LYS A 223 11.48 -0.72 38.80
C LYS A 223 11.64 -2.09 38.18
N PHE A 224 11.17 -3.12 38.87
CA PHE A 224 11.16 -4.47 38.31
C PHE A 224 10.36 -4.58 36.98
N SER A 225 9.31 -3.74 36.83
CA SER A 225 8.59 -3.61 35.56
C SER A 225 9.50 -3.28 34.36
N ASP A 226 10.58 -2.52 34.57
CA ASP A 226 11.51 -2.14 33.51
C ASP A 226 12.42 -3.32 33.15
N VAL A 227 12.85 -4.11 34.17
CA VAL A 227 13.56 -5.38 33.96
C VAL A 227 12.70 -6.34 33.14
N LEU A 228 11.42 -6.51 33.51
CA LEU A 228 10.49 -7.39 32.79
C LEU A 228 10.30 -6.93 31.33
N THR A 229 10.19 -5.63 31.10
CA THR A 229 10.03 -5.06 29.76
C THR A 229 11.24 -5.32 28.89
N GLN A 230 12.44 -5.14 29.43
CA GLN A 230 13.67 -5.42 28.70
C GLN A 230 13.86 -6.92 28.48
N LEU A 231 13.63 -7.74 29.52
CA LEU A 231 13.74 -9.20 29.44
C LEU A 231 12.73 -9.80 28.47
N GLY A 232 11.50 -9.24 28.38
CA GLY A 232 10.48 -9.65 27.44
C GLY A 232 10.65 -9.08 26.02
N SER A 233 11.72 -8.32 25.76
CA SER A 233 11.97 -7.74 24.44
C SER A 233 12.32 -8.83 23.40
N LYS A 234 12.17 -8.49 22.11
CA LYS A 234 12.54 -9.42 21.02
C LYS A 234 14.04 -9.75 21.00
N ASN A 235 14.87 -8.84 21.47
CA ASN A 235 16.33 -8.99 21.45
C ASN A 235 16.83 -10.06 22.43
N THR A 236 16.14 -10.26 23.56
CA THR A 236 16.49 -11.28 24.54
C THR A 236 16.00 -12.66 24.20
N ASN A 237 15.02 -12.78 23.29
CA ASN A 237 14.34 -14.00 22.92
C ASN A 237 13.49 -14.66 24.04
N PHE A 238 13.27 -13.97 25.16
CA PHE A 238 12.39 -14.43 26.22
C PHE A 238 10.94 -13.90 26.04
N SER A 239 9.99 -14.69 26.51
CA SER A 239 8.63 -14.30 26.84
C SER A 239 8.48 -14.33 28.35
N THR A 240 7.93 -13.27 28.94
CA THR A 240 7.77 -13.14 30.39
C THR A 240 6.32 -13.02 30.78
N PHE A 241 5.88 -13.78 31.77
CA PHE A 241 4.61 -13.58 32.45
C PHE A 241 4.87 -13.44 33.95
N PHE A 242 4.43 -12.36 34.55
CA PHE A 242 4.64 -12.09 35.97
C PHE A 242 3.31 -11.85 36.69
N ASP A 243 3.06 -12.62 37.73
CA ASP A 243 1.93 -12.44 38.64
C ASP A 243 2.34 -11.57 39.85
N ASN A 244 1.74 -10.40 39.92
CA ASN A 244 2.08 -9.40 40.93
C ASN A 244 1.63 -9.77 42.35
N VAL A 245 0.72 -10.75 42.48
CA VAL A 245 0.17 -11.16 43.79
C VAL A 245 1.05 -12.25 44.42
N SER A 246 1.45 -13.24 43.63
CA SER A 246 2.28 -14.34 44.11
C SER A 246 3.78 -14.10 43.97
N GLY A 247 4.19 -13.03 43.30
CA GLY A 247 5.61 -12.76 43.00
C GLY A 247 6.22 -13.77 42.06
N LYS A 248 5.42 -14.56 41.32
CA LYS A 248 5.89 -15.61 40.41
C LYS A 248 6.14 -15.06 39.02
N LEU A 249 7.32 -15.37 38.49
CA LEU A 249 7.73 -15.10 37.12
C LEU A 249 7.79 -16.41 36.34
N ALA A 250 7.07 -16.48 35.22
CA ALA A 250 7.27 -17.50 34.21
C ALA A 250 8.12 -16.91 33.07
N LEU A 251 9.25 -17.53 32.82
CA LEU A 251 10.15 -17.25 31.69
C LEU A 251 10.00 -18.38 30.68
N THR A 252 9.81 -18.07 29.41
CA THR A 252 9.77 -19.05 28.32
C THR A 252 10.61 -18.52 27.17
N GLN A 253 11.45 -19.36 26.61
CA GLN A 253 12.15 -19.08 25.37
C GLN A 253 11.15 -19.07 24.20
N ARG A 254 11.34 -18.14 23.25
CA ARG A 254 10.52 -18.10 22.02
C ARG A 254 10.91 -19.17 21.02
N ASN A 255 12.17 -19.60 21.05
CA ASN A 255 12.66 -20.69 20.22
C ASN A 255 12.43 -22.01 20.94
N THR A 256 12.20 -23.06 20.16
CA THR A 256 12.13 -24.45 20.63
C THR A 256 13.44 -25.19 20.38
N GLY A 257 13.54 -26.42 20.85
CA GLY A 257 14.66 -27.32 20.60
C GLY A 257 15.73 -27.33 21.70
N SER A 258 16.66 -28.24 21.59
CA SER A 258 17.74 -28.46 22.57
C SER A 258 18.70 -27.28 22.71
N ASP A 259 18.77 -26.40 21.71
CA ASP A 259 19.53 -25.12 21.77
C ASP A 259 18.82 -24.05 22.61
N SER A 260 17.51 -24.17 22.82
CA SER A 260 16.72 -23.27 23.66
C SER A 260 17.12 -23.45 25.12
N THR A 261 17.61 -22.41 25.77
CA THR A 261 18.01 -22.48 27.19
C THR A 261 17.66 -21.19 27.93
N ILE A 262 17.41 -21.34 29.24
CA ILE A 262 17.26 -20.22 30.16
C ILE A 262 18.35 -20.34 31.22
N ALA A 263 19.31 -19.47 31.17
CA ALA A 263 20.33 -19.39 32.19
C ALA A 263 20.75 -17.92 32.43
N PHE A 264 21.14 -17.63 33.64
CA PHE A 264 21.67 -16.34 34.05
C PHE A 264 23.05 -16.55 34.68
N THR A 265 23.84 -15.49 34.71
CA THR A 265 25.16 -15.46 35.37
C THR A 265 25.17 -14.36 36.43
N GLY A 266 26.23 -14.36 37.28
CA GLY A 266 26.38 -13.40 38.37
C GLY A 266 25.23 -13.45 39.39
N ALA A 267 24.89 -12.35 40.00
CA ALA A 267 23.81 -12.27 40.98
C ALA A 267 22.42 -12.58 40.37
N ALA A 268 22.23 -12.32 39.09
CA ALA A 268 20.99 -12.64 38.36
C ALA A 268 20.70 -14.16 38.38
N ALA A 269 21.71 -15.03 38.32
CA ALA A 269 21.51 -16.47 38.41
C ALA A 269 20.85 -16.91 39.73
N THR A 270 21.24 -16.31 40.84
CA THR A 270 20.62 -16.55 42.15
C THR A 270 19.22 -15.92 42.24
N PHE A 271 19.07 -14.70 41.73
CA PHE A 271 17.80 -13.98 41.80
C PHE A 271 16.70 -14.69 40.96
N PHE A 272 17.00 -15.10 39.74
CA PHE A 272 16.06 -15.84 38.88
C PHE A 272 16.07 -17.36 39.11
N GLN A 273 16.90 -17.87 40.00
CA GLN A 273 17.05 -19.31 40.30
C GLN A 273 17.24 -20.17 39.04
N ALA A 274 18.06 -19.69 38.13
CA ALA A 274 18.36 -20.31 36.85
C ALA A 274 19.81 -20.09 36.47
N SER A 275 20.70 -20.89 37.05
CA SER A 275 22.15 -20.84 36.75
C SER A 275 22.48 -21.69 35.50
N VAL A 276 23.70 -21.54 34.99
CA VAL A 276 24.21 -22.32 33.85
C VAL A 276 24.18 -23.84 34.13
N THR A 277 24.22 -24.23 35.41
CA THR A 277 24.22 -25.63 35.83
C THR A 277 22.87 -26.25 36.00
N ASP A 278 21.76 -25.43 35.94
CA ASP A 278 20.38 -25.93 36.17
C ASP A 278 19.77 -26.63 34.93
N ASP A 279 20.48 -26.59 33.79
CA ASP A 279 20.13 -27.29 32.53
C ASP A 279 18.70 -27.09 32.06
N ILE A 280 18.16 -25.86 32.23
CA ILE A 280 16.81 -25.51 31.81
C ILE A 280 16.81 -25.35 30.29
N LYS A 281 16.45 -26.42 29.59
CA LYS A 281 16.49 -26.51 28.11
C LYS A 281 15.16 -26.91 27.52
N GLY A 282 14.97 -26.61 26.25
CA GLY A 282 13.94 -27.21 25.43
C GLY A 282 14.37 -28.58 24.89
N GLU A 283 13.45 -29.24 24.24
CA GLU A 283 13.71 -30.51 23.57
C GLU A 283 13.53 -30.38 22.06
N ASP A 284 14.28 -31.17 21.29
CA ASP A 284 14.10 -31.29 19.85
C ASP A 284 12.93 -32.20 19.50
N ALA A 285 12.24 -31.92 18.38
CA ALA A 285 11.30 -32.84 17.78
C ALA A 285 12.05 -34.07 17.23
N VAL A 286 11.51 -35.25 17.50
CA VAL A 286 11.99 -36.53 16.96
C VAL A 286 10.83 -37.20 16.26
N PHE A 287 10.96 -37.47 14.97
CA PHE A 287 9.89 -38.02 14.15
C PHE A 287 10.46 -38.87 12.99
N ASN A 288 9.65 -39.78 12.46
CA ASN A 288 10.04 -40.65 11.37
C ASN A 288 9.29 -40.32 10.08
N VAL A 289 10.04 -40.12 9.00
CA VAL A 289 9.53 -39.83 7.65
C VAL A 289 10.03 -40.90 6.69
N ASN A 290 9.13 -41.65 6.07
CA ASN A 290 9.47 -42.71 5.11
C ASN A 290 10.53 -43.73 5.64
N GLY A 291 10.50 -44.01 6.95
CA GLY A 291 11.48 -44.92 7.60
C GLY A 291 12.77 -44.24 8.06
N ILE A 292 12.91 -42.94 7.86
CA ILE A 292 14.10 -42.21 8.31
C ILE A 292 13.74 -41.39 9.56
N GLU A 293 14.45 -41.63 10.67
CA GLU A 293 14.33 -40.80 11.86
C GLU A 293 15.02 -39.45 11.67
N LEU A 294 14.30 -38.39 11.97
CA LEU A 294 14.76 -37.03 11.87
C LEU A 294 14.64 -36.31 13.21
N THR A 295 15.64 -35.51 13.55
CA THR A 295 15.65 -34.62 14.70
C THR A 295 15.67 -33.16 14.23
N ARG A 296 14.78 -32.34 14.77
CA ARG A 296 14.66 -30.92 14.41
C ARG A 296 14.36 -30.06 15.64
N SER A 297 14.94 -28.88 15.68
CA SER A 297 14.72 -27.93 16.78
C SER A 297 13.35 -27.24 16.75
N THR A 298 12.54 -27.47 15.73
CA THR A 298 11.20 -26.86 15.59
C THR A 298 10.16 -27.88 15.17
N ASN A 299 8.90 -27.64 15.54
CA ASN A 299 7.77 -28.47 15.11
C ASN A 299 7.31 -28.15 13.67
N THR A 300 7.86 -27.12 13.06
CA THR A 300 7.61 -26.78 11.65
C THR A 300 8.90 -26.97 10.87
N VAL A 301 8.87 -27.90 9.93
CA VAL A 301 10.05 -28.33 9.16
C VAL A 301 9.75 -28.29 7.66
N THR A 302 10.75 -28.04 6.85
CA THR A 302 10.61 -28.10 5.39
C THR A 302 11.33 -29.33 4.86
N ILE A 303 10.56 -30.22 4.21
CA ILE A 303 11.07 -31.44 3.57
C ILE A 303 10.50 -31.46 2.15
N ASP A 304 11.33 -31.62 1.15
CA ASP A 304 10.96 -31.64 -0.28
C ASP A 304 10.08 -30.43 -0.69
N ASN A 305 10.45 -29.26 -0.22
CA ASN A 305 9.69 -27.99 -0.39
C ASN A 305 8.24 -28.02 0.17
N MET A 306 7.90 -29.00 1.00
CA MET A 306 6.68 -29.02 1.80
C MET A 306 6.99 -28.55 3.22
N THR A 307 6.25 -27.56 3.69
CA THR A 307 6.28 -27.12 5.10
C THR A 307 5.34 -28.00 5.90
N ILE A 308 5.93 -28.83 6.75
CA ILE A 308 5.22 -29.81 7.58
C ILE A 308 5.20 -29.29 9.01
N THR A 309 4.04 -29.28 9.65
CA THR A 309 3.89 -28.88 11.05
C THR A 309 3.40 -30.08 11.86
N LEU A 310 4.24 -30.52 12.80
CA LEU A 310 3.93 -31.54 13.79
C LEU A 310 3.07 -30.92 14.89
N LYS A 311 1.89 -31.50 15.18
CA LYS A 311 0.93 -30.92 16.13
C LYS A 311 0.74 -31.80 17.38
N SER A 312 0.89 -33.11 17.25
CA SER A 312 0.78 -34.03 18.37
C SER A 312 1.74 -35.21 18.25
N GLU A 313 2.10 -35.79 19.37
CA GLU A 313 2.89 -37.01 19.43
C GLU A 313 2.01 -38.25 19.09
N PHE A 314 2.59 -39.20 18.37
CA PHE A 314 2.07 -40.53 18.15
C PHE A 314 3.26 -41.46 17.95
N LYS A 315 3.45 -42.37 18.93
CA LYS A 315 4.72 -43.08 19.08
C LYS A 315 4.70 -44.39 18.30
N ALA A 316 5.82 -44.78 17.73
CA ALA A 316 5.97 -46.03 16.98
C ALA A 316 5.58 -47.27 17.80
N VAL A 317 5.79 -47.25 19.12
CA VAL A 317 5.45 -48.34 20.03
C VAL A 317 3.94 -48.66 20.05
N ASP A 318 3.09 -47.66 19.77
CA ASP A 318 1.64 -47.76 19.73
C ASP A 318 1.13 -48.28 18.37
N ASN A 319 2.03 -48.55 17.42
CA ASN A 319 1.77 -48.94 16.04
C ASN A 319 0.65 -48.12 15.35
N PRO A 320 0.74 -46.80 15.36
CA PRO A 320 -0.28 -45.93 14.80
C PRO A 320 -0.34 -46.04 13.28
N ALA A 321 -1.50 -45.78 12.70
CA ALA A 321 -1.58 -45.57 11.25
C ALA A 321 -0.70 -44.36 10.85
N PRO A 322 0.17 -44.50 9.84
CA PRO A 322 1.00 -43.41 9.37
C PRO A 322 0.16 -42.25 8.83
N VAL A 323 0.65 -41.03 8.98
CA VAL A 323 0.01 -39.83 8.39
C VAL A 323 0.61 -39.60 7.00
N THR A 324 -0.20 -39.79 5.97
CA THR A 324 0.20 -39.54 4.59
C THR A 324 0.01 -38.06 4.24
N LEU A 325 1.07 -37.42 3.76
CA LEU A 325 1.09 -36.06 3.28
C LEU A 325 1.25 -36.10 1.75
N SER A 326 0.41 -35.39 1.04
CA SER A 326 0.51 -35.29 -0.43
C SER A 326 0.48 -33.85 -0.90
N ALA A 327 1.16 -33.60 -2.02
CA ALA A 327 1.10 -32.36 -2.75
C ALA A 327 0.73 -32.66 -4.21
N SER A 328 -0.14 -31.85 -4.78
CA SER A 328 -0.51 -31.93 -6.19
C SER A 328 -0.63 -30.54 -6.79
N THR A 329 -0.62 -30.44 -8.12
CA THR A 329 -0.87 -29.18 -8.79
C THR A 329 -2.30 -28.71 -8.52
N ASP A 330 -2.45 -27.48 -8.07
CA ASP A 330 -3.76 -26.83 -7.89
C ASP A 330 -4.26 -26.30 -9.24
N THR A 331 -4.75 -27.21 -10.06
CA THR A 331 -5.27 -26.92 -11.40
C THR A 331 -6.36 -25.84 -11.37
N GLN A 332 -7.24 -25.89 -10.34
CA GLN A 332 -8.32 -24.93 -10.22
C GLN A 332 -7.78 -23.51 -9.94
N LYS A 333 -6.83 -23.37 -9.03
CA LYS A 333 -6.23 -22.07 -8.70
C LYS A 333 -5.48 -21.46 -9.88
N ILE A 334 -4.74 -22.29 -10.62
CA ILE A 334 -4.03 -21.84 -11.84
C ILE A 334 -5.03 -21.41 -12.90
N PHE A 335 -6.09 -22.20 -13.12
CA PHE A 335 -7.18 -21.85 -14.03
C PHE A 335 -7.83 -20.52 -13.65
N ASP A 336 -8.18 -20.31 -12.38
CA ASP A 336 -8.82 -19.09 -11.89
C ASP A 336 -7.92 -17.86 -12.08
N ASN A 337 -6.61 -18.00 -11.88
CA ASN A 337 -5.64 -16.93 -12.11
C ASN A 337 -5.60 -16.53 -13.60
N ILE A 338 -5.55 -17.52 -14.51
CA ILE A 338 -5.55 -17.29 -15.97
C ILE A 338 -6.89 -16.69 -16.40
N LYS A 339 -8.01 -17.26 -15.92
CA LYS A 339 -9.35 -16.75 -16.20
C LYS A 339 -9.51 -15.30 -15.78
N GLY A 340 -9.06 -14.95 -14.57
CA GLY A 340 -9.10 -13.57 -14.07
C GLY A 340 -8.38 -12.59 -15.00
N PHE A 341 -7.25 -12.97 -15.56
CA PHE A 341 -6.55 -12.16 -16.55
C PHE A 341 -7.33 -12.05 -17.88
N VAL A 342 -7.88 -13.16 -18.38
CA VAL A 342 -8.71 -13.18 -19.59
C VAL A 342 -9.94 -12.29 -19.43
N ASP A 343 -10.57 -12.31 -18.27
CA ASP A 343 -11.73 -11.47 -17.96
C ASP A 343 -11.34 -9.97 -18.02
N LYS A 344 -10.19 -9.59 -17.45
CA LYS A 344 -9.69 -8.19 -17.50
C LYS A 344 -9.32 -7.76 -18.92
N TYR A 345 -8.76 -8.66 -19.72
CA TYR A 345 -8.54 -8.41 -21.14
C TYR A 345 -9.86 -8.16 -21.87
N ASN A 346 -10.84 -9.05 -21.69
CA ASN A 346 -12.14 -8.96 -22.33
C ASN A 346 -12.92 -7.70 -21.90
N GLU A 347 -12.91 -7.32 -20.62
CA GLU A 347 -13.46 -6.05 -20.12
C GLU A 347 -12.83 -4.84 -20.84
N THR A 348 -11.51 -4.85 -21.02
CA THR A 348 -10.79 -3.76 -21.69
C THR A 348 -11.14 -3.67 -23.18
N ILE A 349 -11.21 -4.81 -23.85
CA ILE A 349 -11.63 -4.88 -25.27
C ILE A 349 -13.09 -4.42 -25.44
N ASP A 350 -13.99 -4.85 -24.56
CA ASP A 350 -15.40 -4.43 -24.56
C ASP A 350 -15.55 -2.93 -24.41
N LEU A 351 -14.86 -2.34 -23.44
CA LEU A 351 -14.89 -0.90 -23.23
C LEU A 351 -14.41 -0.14 -24.46
N MET A 352 -13.30 -0.55 -25.07
CA MET A 352 -12.79 0.09 -26.29
C MET A 352 -13.73 -0.11 -27.48
N ASN A 353 -14.31 -1.30 -27.67
CA ASN A 353 -15.29 -1.57 -28.70
C ASN A 353 -16.55 -0.70 -28.53
N LYS A 354 -17.09 -0.64 -27.30
CA LYS A 354 -18.24 0.21 -26.96
C LYS A 354 -17.94 1.66 -27.35
N LYS A 355 -16.86 2.24 -26.84
CA LYS A 355 -16.49 3.66 -27.12
C LYS A 355 -16.24 3.96 -28.60
N THR A 356 -15.66 3.00 -29.34
CA THR A 356 -15.38 3.21 -30.78
C THR A 356 -16.59 2.98 -31.69
N ARG A 357 -17.64 2.28 -31.21
CA ARG A 357 -18.87 1.97 -31.96
C ARG A 357 -20.08 2.77 -31.52
N GLU A 358 -20.02 3.46 -30.37
CA GLU A 358 -21.11 4.29 -29.86
C GLU A 358 -21.65 5.23 -30.94
N GLU A 359 -22.97 5.38 -31.00
CA GLU A 359 -23.63 6.30 -31.93
C GLU A 359 -23.28 7.75 -31.58
N ARG A 360 -22.96 8.56 -32.58
CA ARG A 360 -22.72 9.99 -32.42
C ARG A 360 -23.95 10.80 -32.78
N PHE A 361 -24.60 11.39 -31.78
CA PHE A 361 -25.77 12.27 -31.97
C PHE A 361 -25.31 13.70 -32.25
N ARG A 362 -25.10 14.03 -33.54
CA ARG A 362 -24.53 15.33 -33.95
C ARG A 362 -25.44 16.53 -33.65
N SER A 363 -26.74 16.33 -33.52
CA SER A 363 -27.73 17.37 -33.16
C SER A 363 -27.72 17.73 -31.67
N PHE A 364 -27.09 16.91 -30.84
CA PHE A 364 -26.92 17.15 -29.41
C PHE A 364 -25.54 17.73 -29.13
N ALA A 365 -25.43 19.07 -29.18
CA ALA A 365 -24.23 19.77 -28.72
C ALA A 365 -24.29 19.94 -27.19
N PRO A 366 -23.15 20.19 -26.51
CA PRO A 366 -23.17 20.63 -25.11
C PRO A 366 -24.11 21.83 -24.94
N LEU A 367 -24.92 21.81 -23.87
CA LEU A 367 -25.87 22.90 -23.62
C LEU A 367 -25.15 24.20 -23.27
N THR A 368 -25.62 25.32 -23.82
CA THR A 368 -25.22 26.64 -23.34
C THR A 368 -25.88 26.94 -21.99
N GLN A 369 -25.36 27.93 -21.25
CA GLN A 369 -25.96 28.31 -19.97
C GLN A 369 -27.44 28.70 -20.13
N ALA A 370 -27.78 29.49 -21.15
CA ALA A 370 -29.15 29.87 -21.42
C ALA A 370 -30.07 28.67 -21.66
N GLN A 371 -29.59 27.64 -22.40
CA GLN A 371 -30.36 26.41 -22.62
C GLN A 371 -30.51 25.57 -21.34
N ARG A 372 -29.50 25.57 -20.45
CA ARG A 372 -29.58 24.89 -19.15
C ARG A 372 -30.64 25.53 -18.24
N ASP A 373 -30.70 26.87 -18.25
CA ASP A 373 -31.65 27.62 -17.42
C ASP A 373 -33.14 27.39 -17.83
N GLU A 374 -33.38 26.91 -19.06
CA GLU A 374 -34.73 26.60 -19.61
C GLU A 374 -35.14 25.14 -19.41
N LEU A 375 -34.23 24.23 -19.03
CA LEU A 375 -34.43 22.79 -18.91
C LEU A 375 -34.44 22.34 -17.46
N SER A 376 -35.17 21.28 -17.16
CA SER A 376 -35.09 20.57 -15.89
C SER A 376 -33.80 19.74 -15.80
N GLU A 377 -33.39 19.39 -14.58
CA GLU A 377 -32.20 18.56 -14.33
C GLU A 377 -32.24 17.21 -15.07
N ASP A 378 -33.45 16.59 -15.14
CA ASP A 378 -33.63 15.32 -15.86
C ASP A 378 -33.50 15.48 -17.38
N GLU A 379 -33.94 16.59 -17.94
CA GLU A 379 -33.80 16.89 -19.37
C GLU A 379 -32.34 17.20 -19.71
N ILE A 380 -31.65 17.97 -18.88
CA ILE A 380 -30.21 18.25 -19.01
C ILE A 380 -29.44 16.94 -19.03
N LYS A 381 -29.69 16.04 -18.07
CA LYS A 381 -29.02 14.75 -17.97
C LYS A 381 -29.23 13.90 -19.24
N LYS A 382 -30.46 13.75 -19.69
CA LYS A 382 -30.80 13.00 -20.92
C LYS A 382 -30.18 13.62 -22.18
N TRP A 383 -30.11 14.94 -22.24
CA TRP A 383 -29.44 15.64 -23.33
C TRP A 383 -27.93 15.39 -23.32
N GLU A 384 -27.30 15.55 -22.17
CA GLU A 384 -25.86 15.37 -22.03
C GLU A 384 -25.42 13.93 -22.26
N GLU A 385 -26.20 12.92 -21.84
CA GLU A 385 -25.95 11.51 -22.18
C GLU A 385 -25.84 11.31 -23.70
N LYS A 386 -26.72 11.92 -24.48
CA LYS A 386 -26.67 11.88 -25.95
C LYS A 386 -25.49 12.72 -26.50
N ALA A 387 -25.25 13.89 -25.90
CA ALA A 387 -24.18 14.78 -26.32
C ALA A 387 -22.79 14.16 -26.07
N MET A 388 -22.62 13.40 -24.99
CA MET A 388 -21.38 12.68 -24.65
C MET A 388 -21.19 11.39 -25.45
N SER A 389 -22.27 10.83 -26.04
CA SER A 389 -22.16 9.57 -26.80
C SER A 389 -21.30 9.71 -28.04
N GLY A 390 -20.52 8.68 -28.32
CA GLY A 390 -19.71 8.56 -29.54
C GLY A 390 -18.54 9.54 -29.63
N MET A 391 -18.01 10.04 -28.52
CA MET A 391 -16.84 10.93 -28.51
C MET A 391 -15.59 10.30 -29.14
N LEU A 392 -15.45 8.98 -29.02
CA LEU A 392 -14.34 8.21 -29.57
C LEU A 392 -14.78 7.31 -30.74
N ARG A 393 -15.94 7.61 -31.35
CA ARG A 393 -16.43 6.84 -32.50
C ARG A 393 -15.40 6.83 -33.64
N GLY A 394 -15.02 5.64 -34.05
CA GLY A 394 -14.06 5.47 -35.17
C GLY A 394 -12.62 5.87 -34.84
N ASP A 395 -12.28 6.02 -33.56
CA ASP A 395 -10.94 6.42 -33.14
C ASP A 395 -9.88 5.41 -33.61
N THR A 396 -8.89 5.90 -34.33
CA THR A 396 -7.85 5.06 -34.96
C THR A 396 -6.82 4.53 -33.97
N ILE A 397 -6.57 5.27 -32.88
CA ILE A 397 -5.61 4.85 -31.85
C ILE A 397 -6.17 3.65 -31.09
N LEU A 398 -7.44 3.71 -30.69
CA LEU A 398 -8.10 2.62 -29.97
C LEU A 398 -8.26 1.39 -30.86
N ARG A 399 -8.61 1.57 -32.13
CA ARG A 399 -8.68 0.44 -33.10
C ARG A 399 -7.32 -0.23 -33.27
N GLY A 400 -6.26 0.55 -33.52
CA GLY A 400 -4.91 0.00 -33.64
C GLY A 400 -4.43 -0.70 -32.35
N THR A 401 -4.83 -0.18 -31.17
CA THR A 401 -4.54 -0.84 -29.90
C THR A 401 -5.25 -2.20 -29.80
N MET A 402 -6.54 -2.28 -30.13
CA MET A 402 -7.29 -3.53 -30.11
C MET A 402 -6.72 -4.56 -31.10
N ASP A 403 -6.39 -4.14 -32.31
CA ASP A 403 -5.80 -5.01 -33.34
C ASP A 403 -4.43 -5.54 -32.87
N THR A 404 -3.61 -4.69 -32.27
CA THR A 404 -2.32 -5.08 -31.71
C THR A 404 -2.49 -6.07 -30.55
N LEU A 405 -3.36 -5.77 -29.58
CA LEU A 405 -3.65 -6.66 -28.45
C LEU A 405 -4.14 -8.03 -28.94
N ARG A 406 -5.05 -8.07 -29.92
CA ARG A 406 -5.56 -9.31 -30.52
C ARG A 406 -4.45 -10.11 -31.18
N SER A 407 -3.55 -9.44 -31.93
CA SER A 407 -2.45 -10.13 -32.63
C SER A 407 -1.50 -10.85 -31.66
N LYS A 408 -1.36 -10.34 -30.41
CA LYS A 408 -0.50 -10.96 -29.39
C LYS A 408 -1.02 -12.33 -28.95
N TRP A 409 -2.33 -12.53 -28.89
CA TRP A 409 -2.92 -13.83 -28.59
C TRP A 409 -2.62 -14.89 -29.67
N SER A 410 -2.63 -14.49 -30.93
CA SER A 410 -2.32 -15.41 -32.04
C SER A 410 -0.81 -15.63 -32.20
N GLY A 411 0.00 -14.63 -31.80
CA GLY A 411 1.44 -14.65 -31.93
C GLY A 411 2.20 -15.30 -30.78
N ALA A 412 1.56 -15.44 -29.60
CA ALA A 412 2.20 -16.07 -28.46
C ALA A 412 2.50 -17.54 -28.72
N THR A 413 3.77 -17.89 -28.57
CA THR A 413 4.28 -19.25 -28.82
C THR A 413 5.29 -19.62 -27.75
N SER A 414 5.50 -20.91 -27.54
CA SER A 414 6.57 -21.42 -26.71
C SER A 414 7.37 -22.47 -27.50
N THR A 415 8.68 -22.47 -27.30
CA THR A 415 9.56 -23.54 -27.78
C THR A 415 9.37 -24.76 -26.89
N THR A 416 8.72 -25.77 -27.43
CA THR A 416 8.45 -27.03 -26.71
C THR A 416 8.63 -28.22 -27.65
N ASN A 417 8.94 -29.36 -27.07
CA ASN A 417 8.93 -30.63 -27.79
C ASN A 417 7.49 -31.16 -27.98
N ASP A 418 6.51 -30.66 -27.23
CA ASP A 418 5.09 -30.97 -27.38
C ASP A 418 4.41 -29.93 -28.29
N LEU A 419 4.27 -30.28 -29.56
CA LEU A 419 3.65 -29.42 -30.56
C LEU A 419 2.18 -29.09 -30.27
N ASP A 420 1.50 -29.94 -29.50
CA ASP A 420 0.10 -29.76 -29.11
C ASP A 420 -0.09 -28.71 -27.98
N MET A 421 0.98 -28.22 -27.41
CA MET A 421 0.97 -27.17 -26.36
C MET A 421 1.85 -25.98 -26.73
N SER A 422 2.14 -25.77 -28.02
CA SER A 422 3.01 -24.70 -28.49
C SER A 422 2.30 -23.36 -28.67
N ARG A 423 0.97 -23.33 -28.65
CA ARG A 423 0.14 -22.14 -28.90
C ARG A 423 -1.08 -22.08 -27.98
N LEU A 424 -1.55 -20.87 -27.68
CA LEU A 424 -2.66 -20.64 -26.77
C LEU A 424 -3.99 -21.30 -27.19
N PHE A 425 -4.29 -21.34 -28.48
CA PHE A 425 -5.53 -21.97 -28.98
C PHE A 425 -5.57 -23.49 -28.73
N GLN A 426 -4.42 -24.13 -28.70
CA GLN A 426 -4.30 -25.56 -28.42
C GLN A 426 -4.65 -25.90 -26.98
N ILE A 427 -4.33 -24.99 -26.06
CA ILE A 427 -4.68 -25.11 -24.63
C ILE A 427 -6.03 -24.49 -24.27
N GLY A 428 -6.87 -24.16 -25.27
CA GLY A 428 -8.25 -23.71 -25.06
C GLY A 428 -8.46 -22.21 -24.93
N LEU A 429 -7.50 -21.39 -25.38
CA LEU A 429 -7.61 -19.92 -25.39
C LEU A 429 -7.61 -19.42 -26.85
N SER A 430 -8.75 -19.01 -27.36
CA SER A 430 -8.91 -18.59 -28.76
C SER A 430 -9.65 -17.26 -28.88
N THR A 431 -9.41 -16.56 -30.00
CA THR A 431 -10.12 -15.33 -30.38
C THR A 431 -11.42 -15.67 -31.08
N GLY A 432 -12.26 -16.52 -30.66
CA GLY A 432 -13.54 -16.87 -31.26
C GLY A 432 -13.70 -16.72 -32.79
N SER A 433 -14.64 -17.39 -33.39
CA SER A 433 -14.94 -17.26 -34.83
C SER A 433 -15.76 -16.01 -35.16
N ASP A 434 -16.36 -15.37 -34.17
CA ASP A 434 -17.19 -14.19 -34.38
C ASP A 434 -16.35 -12.91 -34.46
N PHE A 435 -16.16 -12.40 -35.65
CA PHE A 435 -15.43 -11.14 -35.91
C PHE A 435 -16.14 -9.91 -35.32
N THR A 436 -17.42 -10.01 -34.96
CA THR A 436 -18.18 -8.90 -34.34
C THR A 436 -17.86 -8.72 -32.87
N ASN A 437 -17.34 -9.74 -32.20
CA ASN A 437 -16.92 -9.72 -30.79
C ASN A 437 -15.67 -8.87 -30.51
N GLY A 438 -15.09 -8.25 -31.57
CA GLY A 438 -14.04 -7.24 -31.43
C GLY A 438 -12.71 -7.71 -30.89
N GLY A 439 -12.46 -9.03 -30.87
CA GLY A 439 -11.18 -9.60 -30.42
C GLY A 439 -11.17 -10.08 -28.98
N LYS A 440 -12.32 -10.35 -28.39
CA LYS A 440 -12.42 -11.06 -27.12
C LYS A 440 -11.83 -12.46 -27.20
N ILE A 441 -11.39 -12.94 -26.06
CA ILE A 441 -10.86 -14.29 -25.91
C ILE A 441 -11.93 -15.19 -25.34
N GLU A 442 -12.16 -16.30 -26.02
CA GLU A 442 -12.95 -17.43 -25.54
C GLU A 442 -12.05 -18.40 -24.79
N LEU A 443 -12.50 -18.85 -23.63
CA LEU A 443 -11.78 -19.76 -22.76
C LEU A 443 -12.54 -21.07 -22.65
N ASN A 444 -11.90 -22.16 -23.06
CA ASN A 444 -12.40 -23.52 -22.85
C ASN A 444 -11.78 -24.08 -21.57
N GLU A 445 -12.62 -24.21 -20.54
CA GLU A 445 -12.20 -24.64 -19.19
C GLU A 445 -11.58 -26.03 -19.20
N GLU A 446 -12.23 -27.00 -19.87
CA GLU A 446 -11.77 -28.40 -19.88
C GLU A 446 -10.38 -28.52 -20.54
N LYS A 447 -10.18 -27.85 -21.68
CA LYS A 447 -8.90 -27.89 -22.38
C LYS A 447 -7.78 -27.22 -21.60
N LEU A 448 -8.08 -26.08 -20.95
CA LEU A 448 -7.07 -25.36 -20.17
C LEU A 448 -6.69 -26.16 -18.93
N LYS A 449 -7.64 -26.71 -18.20
CA LYS A 449 -7.36 -27.57 -17.03
C LYS A 449 -6.57 -28.81 -17.42
N ALA A 450 -6.92 -29.49 -18.51
CA ALA A 450 -6.18 -30.64 -19.02
C ALA A 450 -4.72 -30.28 -19.39
N ALA A 451 -4.51 -29.11 -20.00
CA ALA A 451 -3.17 -28.63 -20.31
C ALA A 451 -2.34 -28.34 -19.04
N ILE A 452 -2.95 -27.70 -18.01
CA ILE A 452 -2.30 -27.42 -16.73
C ILE A 452 -1.92 -28.73 -16.01
N GLU A 453 -2.79 -29.74 -16.05
CA GLU A 453 -2.50 -31.05 -15.44
C GLU A 453 -1.39 -31.79 -16.18
N LYS A 454 -1.39 -31.71 -17.51
CA LYS A 454 -0.39 -32.36 -18.36
C LYS A 454 0.99 -31.78 -18.17
N ASP A 455 1.12 -30.46 -18.29
CA ASP A 455 2.41 -29.77 -18.16
C ASP A 455 2.23 -28.28 -17.76
N PRO A 456 2.20 -27.99 -16.44
CA PRO A 456 2.07 -26.62 -15.95
C PRO A 456 3.26 -25.72 -16.32
N GLU A 457 4.46 -26.28 -16.52
CA GLU A 457 5.65 -25.52 -16.93
C GLU A 457 5.50 -25.02 -18.36
N GLN A 458 4.97 -25.85 -19.26
CA GLN A 458 4.73 -25.45 -20.64
C GLN A 458 3.64 -24.36 -20.72
N VAL A 459 2.57 -24.49 -19.92
CA VAL A 459 1.55 -23.45 -19.80
C VAL A 459 2.20 -22.15 -19.29
N TYR A 460 3.03 -22.23 -18.24
CA TYR A 460 3.77 -21.09 -17.72
C TYR A 460 4.61 -20.39 -18.82
N LYS A 461 5.39 -21.14 -19.59
CA LYS A 461 6.23 -20.60 -20.67
C LYS A 461 5.42 -19.90 -21.76
N LEU A 462 4.27 -20.44 -22.17
CA LEU A 462 3.38 -19.79 -23.14
C LEU A 462 2.92 -18.40 -22.70
N PHE A 463 2.75 -18.22 -21.40
CA PHE A 463 2.32 -16.94 -20.85
C PHE A 463 3.47 -16.00 -20.53
N THR A 464 4.61 -16.49 -20.08
CA THR A 464 5.63 -15.68 -19.39
C THR A 464 6.96 -15.55 -20.10
N ASP A 465 7.24 -16.32 -21.17
CA ASP A 465 8.46 -16.14 -21.95
C ASP A 465 8.61 -14.67 -22.37
N GLU A 466 9.77 -14.06 -22.07
CA GLU A 466 9.95 -12.60 -22.21
C GLU A 466 9.89 -12.15 -23.69
N SER A 467 10.23 -13.04 -24.63
CA SER A 467 10.25 -12.73 -26.05
C SER A 467 8.98 -13.13 -26.79
N THR A 468 8.43 -14.28 -26.47
CA THR A 468 7.32 -14.90 -27.22
C THR A 468 6.06 -15.13 -26.38
N GLY A 469 6.16 -15.04 -25.06
CA GLY A 469 5.04 -15.23 -24.16
C GLY A 469 3.99 -14.12 -24.24
N LEU A 470 2.76 -14.46 -23.91
CA LEU A 470 1.61 -13.55 -24.00
C LEU A 470 1.74 -12.33 -23.10
N LEU A 471 2.04 -12.55 -21.80
CA LEU A 471 1.94 -11.51 -20.77
C LEU A 471 2.93 -10.36 -20.96
N PRO A 472 4.22 -10.58 -21.28
CA PRO A 472 5.15 -9.50 -21.60
C PRO A 472 4.67 -8.68 -22.79
N GLN A 473 4.15 -9.33 -23.85
CA GLN A 473 3.66 -8.65 -25.05
C GLN A 473 2.40 -7.81 -24.77
N ILE A 474 1.45 -8.31 -23.97
CA ILE A 474 0.26 -7.54 -23.55
C ILE A 474 0.67 -6.38 -22.62
N ARG A 475 1.54 -6.63 -21.64
CA ARG A 475 2.11 -5.59 -20.76
C ARG A 475 2.67 -4.42 -21.56
N ASP A 476 3.50 -4.70 -22.54
CA ASP A 476 4.21 -3.69 -23.31
C ASP A 476 3.27 -2.98 -24.30
N THR A 477 2.33 -3.71 -24.92
CA THR A 477 1.30 -3.11 -25.78
C THR A 477 0.41 -2.17 -24.97
N ALA A 478 -0.07 -2.60 -23.80
CA ALA A 478 -0.89 -1.75 -22.93
C ALA A 478 -0.11 -0.52 -22.44
N LYS A 479 1.18 -0.66 -22.08
CA LYS A 479 2.06 0.44 -21.70
C LYS A 479 2.17 1.46 -22.83
N ASN A 480 2.53 1.04 -24.03
CA ASN A 480 2.75 1.93 -25.18
C ASN A 480 1.46 2.66 -25.60
N SER A 481 0.33 1.96 -25.55
CA SER A 481 -0.98 2.56 -25.83
C SER A 481 -1.36 3.59 -24.78
N ARG A 482 -1.11 3.30 -23.50
CA ARG A 482 -1.31 4.26 -22.39
C ARG A 482 -0.44 5.51 -22.54
N GLU A 483 0.82 5.36 -22.92
CA GLU A 483 1.72 6.51 -23.14
C GLU A 483 1.20 7.40 -24.28
N THR A 484 0.69 6.80 -25.34
CA THR A 484 0.09 7.53 -26.47
C THR A 484 -1.17 8.28 -26.02
N ILE A 485 -2.08 7.64 -25.30
CA ILE A 485 -3.30 8.27 -24.76
C ILE A 485 -2.93 9.37 -23.75
N THR A 486 -1.96 9.15 -22.87
CA THR A 486 -1.50 10.14 -21.87
C THR A 486 -0.95 11.40 -22.54
N ARG A 487 -0.22 11.27 -23.65
CA ARG A 487 0.27 12.43 -24.42
C ARG A 487 -0.87 13.27 -25.02
N ILE A 488 -2.00 12.64 -25.33
CA ILE A 488 -3.17 13.30 -25.92
C ILE A 488 -4.09 13.87 -24.84
N ALA A 489 -4.50 13.05 -23.86
CA ALA A 489 -5.55 13.35 -22.89
C ALA A 489 -5.03 13.63 -21.47
N GLY A 490 -3.74 13.43 -21.22
CA GLY A 490 -3.14 13.53 -19.89
C GLY A 490 -3.48 12.33 -19.01
N ALA A 491 -2.66 12.08 -17.98
CA ALA A 491 -3.02 11.20 -16.88
C ALA A 491 -4.04 11.88 -15.97
N ASP A 492 -4.67 11.10 -15.09
CA ASP A 492 -5.53 11.66 -14.05
C ASP A 492 -4.69 12.61 -13.16
N GLY A 493 -5.21 13.82 -12.90
CA GLY A 493 -4.51 14.86 -12.14
C GLY A 493 -3.42 15.63 -12.91
N ALA A 494 -3.14 15.29 -14.18
CA ALA A 494 -2.13 16.00 -14.97
C ALA A 494 -2.54 17.45 -15.27
N GLY A 495 -1.59 18.38 -15.13
CA GLY A 495 -1.80 19.79 -15.47
C GLY A 495 -2.03 19.99 -16.98
N ALA A 496 -2.96 20.87 -17.34
CA ALA A 496 -3.37 21.11 -18.72
C ALA A 496 -2.21 21.37 -19.72
N PRO A 497 -1.12 22.05 -19.38
CA PRO A 497 -0.02 22.28 -20.33
C PRO A 497 0.74 21.01 -20.77
N THR A 498 0.62 19.92 -20.02
CA THR A 498 1.44 18.72 -20.23
C THR A 498 0.96 17.81 -21.37
N TYR A 499 -0.29 17.98 -21.86
CA TYR A 499 -0.89 17.14 -22.89
C TYR A 499 -1.64 17.96 -23.95
N SER A 500 -1.85 17.37 -25.13
CA SER A 500 -2.36 18.09 -26.31
C SER A 500 -3.73 18.73 -26.09
N MET A 501 -4.71 17.94 -25.61
CA MET A 501 -6.07 18.43 -25.35
C MET A 501 -6.09 19.49 -24.25
N GLY A 502 -5.21 19.40 -23.25
CA GLY A 502 -5.09 20.39 -22.20
C GLY A 502 -4.62 21.75 -22.73
N ARG A 503 -3.61 21.75 -23.60
CA ARG A 503 -3.14 22.98 -24.28
C ARG A 503 -4.25 23.59 -25.14
N GLU A 504 -5.00 22.76 -25.90
CA GLU A 504 -6.14 23.24 -26.70
C GLU A 504 -7.21 23.89 -25.82
N MET A 505 -7.57 23.28 -24.69
CA MET A 505 -8.52 23.85 -23.72
C MET A 505 -8.03 25.17 -23.13
N THR A 506 -6.77 25.26 -22.75
CA THR A 506 -6.16 26.52 -22.24
C THR A 506 -6.22 27.65 -23.28
N GLN A 507 -6.00 27.31 -24.56
CA GLN A 507 -6.14 28.29 -25.65
C GLN A 507 -7.61 28.73 -25.82
N MET A 508 -8.56 27.81 -25.70
CA MET A 508 -9.98 28.15 -25.71
C MET A 508 -10.36 29.05 -24.55
N ASP A 509 -9.88 28.77 -23.32
CA ASP A 509 -10.12 29.61 -22.14
C ASP A 509 -9.61 31.03 -22.32
N THR A 510 -8.40 31.17 -22.85
CA THR A 510 -7.84 32.51 -23.16
C THR A 510 -8.71 33.25 -24.16
N ARG A 511 -9.21 32.56 -25.20
CA ARG A 511 -10.06 33.16 -26.22
C ARG A 511 -11.45 33.49 -25.69
N ILE A 512 -12.05 32.63 -24.86
CA ILE A 512 -13.32 32.85 -24.18
C ILE A 512 -13.23 34.11 -23.30
N LYS A 513 -12.17 34.23 -22.51
CA LYS A 513 -11.92 35.41 -21.67
C LYS A 513 -11.90 36.70 -22.51
N ARG A 514 -11.11 36.70 -23.59
CA ARG A 514 -11.01 37.86 -24.49
C ARG A 514 -12.34 38.25 -25.14
N LEU A 515 -13.15 37.23 -25.54
CA LEU A 515 -14.46 37.47 -26.12
C LEU A 515 -15.45 38.02 -25.07
N ASN A 516 -15.40 37.51 -23.84
CA ASN A 516 -16.22 38.02 -22.74
C ASN A 516 -15.86 39.50 -22.41
N ASP A 517 -14.58 39.88 -22.42
CA ASP A 517 -14.16 41.29 -22.26
C ASP A 517 -14.76 42.16 -23.38
N LEU A 518 -14.70 41.70 -24.63
CA LEU A 518 -15.31 42.39 -25.78
C LEU A 518 -16.84 42.51 -25.67
N LEU A 519 -17.52 41.47 -25.11
CA LEU A 519 -18.98 41.53 -24.88
C LEU A 519 -19.34 42.64 -23.88
N ILE A 520 -18.56 42.78 -22.80
CA ILE A 520 -18.76 43.88 -21.82
C ILE A 520 -18.62 45.23 -22.49
N ASP A 521 -17.60 45.39 -23.34
CA ASP A 521 -17.39 46.67 -24.09
C ASP A 521 -18.55 46.96 -25.05
N LYS A 522 -19.05 45.91 -25.76
CA LYS A 522 -20.19 46.05 -26.67
C LYS A 522 -21.50 46.39 -25.92
N GLU A 523 -21.73 45.72 -24.80
CA GLU A 523 -22.90 46.02 -23.95
C GLU A 523 -22.88 47.49 -23.50
N ASN A 524 -21.76 47.95 -22.99
CA ASN A 524 -21.58 49.35 -22.60
C ASN A 524 -21.76 50.32 -23.80
N ALA A 525 -21.34 49.91 -25.00
CA ALA A 525 -21.51 50.72 -26.21
C ALA A 525 -23.00 50.78 -26.62
N TYR A 526 -23.76 49.67 -26.52
CA TYR A 526 -25.20 49.66 -26.76
C TYR A 526 -25.94 50.55 -25.77
N TYR A 527 -25.68 50.46 -24.48
CA TYR A 527 -26.28 51.36 -23.48
C TYR A 527 -25.99 52.84 -23.78
N ARG A 528 -24.74 53.19 -24.15
CA ARG A 528 -24.43 54.56 -24.53
C ARG A 528 -25.17 55.05 -25.77
N ARG A 529 -25.35 54.16 -26.78
CA ARG A 529 -26.12 54.51 -28.01
C ARG A 529 -27.61 54.71 -27.72
N PHE A 530 -28.21 53.85 -26.92
CA PHE A 530 -29.60 53.98 -26.53
C PHE A 530 -29.82 55.19 -25.64
N ALA A 531 -28.96 55.50 -24.70
CA ALA A 531 -29.03 56.72 -23.89
C ALA A 531 -28.93 57.99 -24.74
N ALA A 532 -28.05 58.01 -25.75
CA ALA A 532 -27.97 59.13 -26.69
C ALA A 532 -29.21 59.27 -27.56
N MET A 533 -29.79 58.15 -28.00
CA MET A 533 -31.05 58.13 -28.74
C MET A 533 -32.22 58.67 -27.89
N GLU A 534 -32.35 58.22 -26.63
CA GLU A 534 -33.36 58.74 -25.70
C GLU A 534 -33.23 60.24 -25.44
N THR A 535 -31.97 60.71 -25.29
CA THR A 535 -31.72 62.16 -25.16
C THR A 535 -32.15 62.92 -26.38
N ALA A 536 -31.86 62.44 -27.58
CA ALA A 536 -32.28 63.06 -28.83
C ALA A 536 -33.81 63.03 -29.01
N MET A 537 -34.48 61.94 -28.64
CA MET A 537 -35.93 61.83 -28.66
C MET A 537 -36.58 62.78 -27.65
N ASN A 538 -36.05 62.89 -26.43
CA ASN A 538 -36.53 63.89 -25.46
C ASN A 538 -36.40 65.31 -25.98
N GLN A 539 -35.28 65.64 -26.65
CA GLN A 539 -35.09 66.93 -27.27
C GLN A 539 -36.10 67.16 -28.42
N ALA A 540 -36.30 66.17 -29.27
CA ALA A 540 -37.29 66.26 -30.37
C ALA A 540 -38.73 66.41 -29.85
N ASN A 541 -39.11 65.63 -28.80
CA ASN A 541 -40.43 65.74 -28.17
C ASN A 541 -40.64 67.09 -27.49
N SER A 542 -39.61 67.66 -26.83
CA SER A 542 -39.71 68.98 -26.24
C SER A 542 -39.78 70.10 -27.31
N GLN A 543 -39.08 69.94 -28.44
CA GLN A 543 -39.21 70.85 -29.59
C GLN A 543 -40.59 70.75 -30.23
N ALA A 544 -41.14 69.53 -30.41
CA ALA A 544 -42.46 69.32 -30.92
C ALA A 544 -43.53 69.90 -29.98
N ALA A 545 -43.39 69.73 -28.66
CA ALA A 545 -44.27 70.33 -27.66
C ALA A 545 -44.20 71.88 -27.68
N SER A 546 -42.99 72.43 -27.84
CA SER A 546 -42.82 73.88 -27.99
C SER A 546 -43.43 74.41 -29.28
N LEU A 547 -43.34 73.67 -30.38
CA LEU A 547 -43.98 74.01 -31.65
C LEU A 547 -45.50 73.95 -31.57
N GLN A 548 -46.01 72.94 -30.88
CA GLN A 548 -47.43 72.76 -30.64
C GLN A 548 -47.99 73.89 -29.75
N GLN A 549 -47.28 74.32 -28.76
CA GLN A 549 -47.56 75.50 -27.92
C GLN A 549 -47.53 76.80 -28.72
N PHE A 550 -46.59 76.90 -29.67
CA PHE A 550 -46.49 78.09 -30.56
C PHE A 550 -47.62 78.15 -31.61
N LEU A 551 -48.05 76.98 -32.12
CA LEU A 551 -49.16 76.92 -33.11
C LEU A 551 -50.55 76.86 -32.44
N GLY A 552 -50.71 76.44 -31.20
CA GLY A 552 -51.97 76.43 -30.46
C GLY A 552 -52.29 77.68 -29.66
N GLY A 553 -51.35 78.67 -29.55
CA GLY A 553 -51.52 79.91 -28.86
C GLY A 553 -52.01 81.12 -29.76
N GLY A 554 -52.44 80.82 -30.99
CA GLY A 554 -52.90 81.80 -31.93
C GLY A 554 -54.40 81.60 -32.37
N MET A 555 -55.34 81.57 -31.39
CA MET A 555 -56.74 81.87 -31.59
C MET A 555 -57.24 82.60 -30.38
#